data_6e474d83df97a567b739a1e77fe6b36e
#
_entry.id   6e474d83df97a567b739a1e77fe6b36e
#
_cell.length_a   1.000
_cell.length_b   1.000
_cell.length_c   1.000
_cell.angle_alpha   90.00
_cell.angle_beta   90.00
_cell.angle_gamma   90.00
#
_symmetry.space_group_name_H-M   'P 1'
#
loop_
_entity.id
_entity.type
_entity.pdbx_description
1 polymer ?
#
loop_
_entity_poly.entity_id
_entity_poly.type
_entity_poly.pdbx_seq_one_letter_code
_entity_poly.pdbx_strand_id
1 'polypeptide(L)'
;MKYVTILFDGMADYPDENGETPMSLSHKPTVDALAKVSEVGLCGTVPEGMKPGSDVANLSVMGYDPRKCYTGRSPLEALSIGVPLGENGVTYRCNLVTLSNESDFSEKTMLDYSAGEISTNEAAELISFLDEKLSGDGLKFYAGVSYRHCLKRESGALGAILTPPHDISDRKIADYLPRGMYSAQLRSLTERAHELLKEHPVNLKRTERR
;
A
#
# COMPACT_ATOMS: atom_id res chain seq x y z
N MET A 1 -2.44 26.93 21.92
CA MET A 1 -1.07 26.45 21.72
C MET A 1 -1.06 25.64 20.41
N LYS A 2 -0.04 25.76 19.61
CA LYS A 2 0.12 25.00 18.36
C LYS A 2 1.33 24.08 18.51
N TYR A 3 1.17 22.81 18.10
CA TYR A 3 2.26 21.82 18.06
C TYR A 3 2.62 21.60 16.60
N VAL A 4 3.91 21.55 16.30
CA VAL A 4 4.43 21.27 14.94
C VAL A 4 5.43 20.14 15.06
N THR A 5 5.19 19.05 14.37
CA THR A 5 6.12 17.93 14.23
C THR A 5 6.72 17.96 12.83
N ILE A 6 8.04 18.09 12.76
CA ILE A 6 8.77 17.97 11.49
C ILE A 6 9.42 16.60 11.47
N LEU A 7 8.97 15.74 10.58
CA LEU A 7 9.47 14.38 10.44
C LEU A 7 10.44 14.30 9.27
N PHE A 8 11.71 14.04 9.57
CA PHE A 8 12.72 13.71 8.56
C PHE A 8 12.76 12.20 8.38
N ASP A 9 11.83 11.69 7.57
CA ASP A 9 11.71 10.25 7.33
C ASP A 9 12.94 9.71 6.59
N GLY A 10 13.54 8.64 7.14
CA GLY A 10 14.74 8.03 6.57
C GLY A 10 16.06 8.77 6.81
N MET A 11 16.09 9.80 7.68
CA MET A 11 17.32 10.57 7.95
C MET A 11 18.31 9.84 8.87
N ALA A 12 17.83 8.96 9.75
CA ALA A 12 18.69 8.20 10.67
C ALA A 12 19.37 7.04 9.95
N ASP A 13 20.65 6.85 10.22
CA ASP A 13 21.43 5.73 9.70
C ASP A 13 22.49 5.32 10.71
N TYR A 14 23.10 4.15 10.51
CA TYR A 14 24.27 3.72 11.29
C TYR A 14 25.51 4.50 10.86
N PRO A 15 26.42 4.79 11.82
CA PRO A 15 27.68 5.40 11.48
C PRO A 15 28.54 4.48 10.60
N ASP A 16 29.27 5.08 9.67
CA ASP A 16 30.28 4.40 8.87
C ASP A 16 31.55 4.06 9.68
N GLU A 17 32.60 3.58 9.01
CA GLU A 17 33.89 3.22 9.62
C GLU A 17 34.63 4.42 10.27
N ASN A 18 34.28 5.67 9.88
CA ASN A 18 34.82 6.90 10.44
C ASN A 18 33.94 7.46 11.57
N GLY A 19 32.83 6.81 11.88
CA GLY A 19 31.84 7.28 12.86
C GLY A 19 30.88 8.34 12.32
N GLU A 20 30.81 8.51 10.99
CA GLU A 20 29.98 9.53 10.34
C GLU A 20 28.69 8.92 9.77
N THR A 21 27.63 9.73 9.76
CA THR A 21 26.33 9.39 9.18
C THR A 21 25.95 10.39 8.10
N PRO A 22 25.04 10.07 7.16
CA PRO A 22 24.49 11.05 6.21
C PRO A 22 23.98 12.30 6.93
N MET A 23 23.39 12.15 8.11
CA MET A 23 22.90 13.24 8.92
C MET A 23 24.04 14.11 9.48
N SER A 24 25.15 13.52 9.95
CA SER A 24 26.30 14.28 10.48
C SER A 24 26.98 15.10 9.40
N LEU A 25 27.07 14.56 8.18
CA LEU A 25 27.69 15.18 7.01
C LEU A 25 26.81 16.23 6.33
N SER A 26 25.50 16.22 6.57
CA SER A 26 24.58 17.16 5.92
C SER A 26 24.68 18.58 6.45
N HIS A 27 24.57 19.57 5.58
CA HIS A 27 24.51 20.98 5.95
C HIS A 27 23.10 21.33 6.50
N LYS A 28 22.95 21.42 7.81
CA LYS A 28 21.66 21.61 8.50
C LYS A 28 21.73 22.61 9.66
N PRO A 29 22.22 23.84 9.41
CA PRO A 29 22.56 24.77 10.49
C PRO A 29 21.38 25.13 11.40
N THR A 30 20.15 25.18 10.89
CA THR A 30 18.97 25.48 11.70
C THR A 30 18.66 24.31 12.66
N VAL A 31 18.73 23.06 12.21
CA VAL A 31 18.53 21.88 13.05
C VAL A 31 19.62 21.78 14.12
N ASP A 32 20.87 22.02 13.73
CA ASP A 32 22.01 22.01 14.65
C ASP A 32 21.91 23.11 15.71
N ALA A 33 21.42 24.29 15.35
CA ALA A 33 21.19 25.38 16.31
C ALA A 33 20.05 25.03 17.28
N LEU A 34 18.96 24.47 16.80
CA LEU A 34 17.84 24.01 17.63
C LEU A 34 18.26 22.88 18.60
N ALA A 35 19.03 21.91 18.13
CA ALA A 35 19.49 20.80 18.96
C ALA A 35 20.33 21.27 20.17
N LYS A 36 21.08 22.37 20.03
CA LYS A 36 21.89 22.93 21.13
C LYS A 36 21.08 23.52 22.29
N VAL A 37 19.82 23.88 22.04
CA VAL A 37 18.92 24.52 23.01
C VAL A 37 17.68 23.69 23.33
N SER A 38 17.62 22.47 22.85
CA SER A 38 16.48 21.56 22.97
C SER A 38 16.86 20.31 23.76
N GLU A 39 15.86 19.58 24.27
CA GLU A 39 16.06 18.23 24.73
C GLU A 39 16.17 17.29 23.52
N VAL A 40 17.21 16.46 23.54
CA VAL A 40 17.46 15.46 22.47
C VAL A 40 17.43 14.06 23.06
N GLY A 41 16.77 13.16 22.42
CA GLY A 41 16.64 11.78 22.88
C GLY A 41 16.31 10.79 21.76
N LEU A 42 16.29 9.51 22.09
CA LEU A 42 15.89 8.43 21.19
C LEU A 42 14.46 8.01 21.56
N CYS A 43 13.64 7.81 20.52
CA CYS A 43 12.28 7.34 20.65
C CYS A 43 12.10 6.01 19.90
N GLY A 44 11.58 4.99 20.58
CA GLY A 44 11.17 3.74 19.95
C GLY A 44 9.87 3.95 19.18
N THR A 45 9.94 4.02 17.85
CA THR A 45 8.78 4.29 17.00
C THR A 45 8.08 3.03 16.49
N VAL A 46 8.73 1.86 16.56
CA VAL A 46 8.13 0.57 16.19
C VAL A 46 8.06 -0.30 17.44
N PRO A 47 6.86 -0.58 17.98
CA PRO A 47 6.69 -1.46 19.13
C PRO A 47 7.20 -2.88 18.84
N GLU A 48 7.70 -3.55 19.88
CA GLU A 48 8.14 -4.94 19.79
C GLU A 48 7.03 -5.85 19.23
N GLY A 49 7.39 -6.75 18.34
CA GLY A 49 6.47 -7.68 17.67
C GLY A 49 5.73 -7.12 16.46
N MET A 50 5.82 -5.83 16.19
CA MET A 50 5.27 -5.23 14.97
C MET A 50 6.29 -5.17 13.83
N LYS A 51 5.83 -5.36 12.59
CA LYS A 51 6.69 -5.17 11.42
C LYS A 51 7.06 -3.69 11.28
N PRO A 52 8.33 -3.36 10.99
CA PRO A 52 8.73 -2.00 10.74
C PRO A 52 8.06 -1.45 9.48
N GLY A 53 7.55 -0.22 9.58
CA GLY A 53 6.91 0.48 8.48
C GLY A 53 6.61 1.92 8.87
N SER A 54 6.62 2.84 7.91
CA SER A 54 6.35 4.26 8.16
C SER A 54 4.96 4.50 8.74
N ASP A 55 4.00 3.69 8.40
CA ASP A 55 2.63 3.73 8.94
C ASP A 55 2.60 3.46 10.46
N VAL A 56 3.28 2.42 10.92
CA VAL A 56 3.42 2.10 12.36
C VAL A 56 4.23 3.18 13.08
N ALA A 57 5.38 3.56 12.52
CA ALA A 57 6.26 4.55 13.12
C ALA A 57 5.60 5.93 13.23
N ASN A 58 4.88 6.38 12.21
CA ASN A 58 4.18 7.67 12.21
C ASN A 58 3.06 7.72 13.25
N LEU A 59 2.31 6.63 13.45
CA LEU A 59 1.33 6.56 14.52
C LEU A 59 1.99 6.76 15.89
N SER A 60 3.12 6.10 16.14
CA SER A 60 3.88 6.26 17.38
C SER A 60 4.39 7.69 17.56
N VAL A 61 4.95 8.31 16.51
CA VAL A 61 5.42 9.71 16.54
C VAL A 61 4.28 10.68 16.88
N MET A 62 3.07 10.40 16.39
CA MET A 62 1.87 11.19 16.70
C MET A 62 1.27 10.91 18.07
N GLY A 63 1.85 10.00 18.87
CA GLY A 63 1.40 9.67 20.23
C GLY A 63 0.32 8.59 20.31
N TYR A 64 0.03 7.90 19.21
CA TYR A 64 -0.87 6.75 19.22
C TYR A 64 -0.10 5.46 19.53
N ASP A 65 -0.72 4.51 20.22
CA ASP A 65 -0.19 3.16 20.36
C ASP A 65 -0.61 2.29 19.15
N PRO A 66 0.30 1.96 18.22
CA PRO A 66 -0.07 1.19 17.03
C PRO A 66 -0.64 -0.18 17.35
N ARG A 67 -0.26 -0.80 18.49
CA ARG A 67 -0.81 -2.10 18.92
C ARG A 67 -2.32 -2.05 19.16
N LYS A 68 -2.87 -0.87 19.45
CA LYS A 68 -4.29 -0.67 19.72
C LYS A 68 -5.08 -0.17 18.52
N CYS A 69 -4.47 0.62 17.65
CA CYS A 69 -5.19 1.33 16.61
C CYS A 69 -4.80 0.90 15.18
N TYR A 70 -3.68 0.21 14.99
CA TYR A 70 -3.23 -0.18 13.66
C TYR A 70 -3.81 -1.54 13.25
N THR A 71 -4.67 -1.54 12.24
CA THR A 71 -5.30 -2.74 11.67
C THR A 71 -4.77 -3.09 10.28
N GLY A 72 -3.77 -2.34 9.80
CA GLY A 72 -3.17 -2.47 8.49
C GLY A 72 -3.06 -1.14 7.76
N ARG A 73 -2.34 -1.14 6.66
CA ARG A 73 -2.08 0.07 5.86
C ARG A 73 -3.30 0.51 5.05
N SER A 74 -4.14 -0.45 4.63
CA SER A 74 -5.27 -0.18 3.74
C SER A 74 -6.26 0.86 4.26
N PRO A 75 -6.68 0.88 5.54
CA PRO A 75 -7.58 1.91 6.05
C PRO A 75 -6.99 3.32 5.98
N LEU A 76 -5.70 3.47 6.20
CA LEU A 76 -5.01 4.77 6.13
C LEU A 76 -4.98 5.29 4.68
N GLU A 77 -4.64 4.42 3.74
CA GLU A 77 -4.68 4.75 2.30
C GLU A 77 -6.11 5.05 1.82
N ALA A 78 -7.09 4.28 2.28
CA ALA A 78 -8.50 4.50 1.96
C ALA A 78 -8.99 5.88 2.43
N LEU A 79 -8.67 6.28 3.65
CA LEU A 79 -8.98 7.61 4.17
C LEU A 79 -8.33 8.72 3.34
N SER A 80 -7.07 8.54 2.92
CA SER A 80 -6.34 9.53 2.13
C SER A 80 -6.96 9.82 0.77
N ILE A 81 -7.69 8.87 0.20
CA ILE A 81 -8.42 9.02 -1.07
C ILE A 81 -9.93 9.24 -0.88
N GLY A 82 -10.37 9.53 0.36
CA GLY A 82 -11.75 9.90 0.68
C GLY A 82 -12.74 8.74 0.71
N VAL A 83 -12.30 7.49 0.89
CA VAL A 83 -13.20 6.33 1.03
C VAL A 83 -13.94 6.41 2.37
N PRO A 84 -15.29 6.40 2.39
CA PRO A 84 -16.05 6.36 3.64
C PRO A 84 -15.94 4.97 4.27
N LEU A 85 -15.29 4.88 5.44
CA LEU A 85 -14.99 3.57 6.04
C LEU A 85 -16.22 2.93 6.73
N GLY A 86 -16.99 3.69 7.52
CA GLY A 86 -18.03 3.14 8.40
C GLY A 86 -17.44 2.35 9.59
N GLU A 87 -18.28 1.96 10.54
CA GLU A 87 -17.84 1.30 11.76
C GLU A 87 -17.29 -0.13 11.53
N ASN A 88 -17.91 -0.87 10.63
CA ASN A 88 -17.58 -2.28 10.36
C ASN A 88 -16.98 -2.49 8.97
N GLY A 89 -16.58 -1.41 8.30
CA GLY A 89 -16.00 -1.46 6.97
C GLY A 89 -14.60 -2.10 6.99
N VAL A 90 -14.35 -2.99 6.04
CA VAL A 90 -13.02 -3.58 5.83
C VAL A 90 -12.50 -3.13 4.48
N THR A 91 -11.25 -2.69 4.44
CA THR A 91 -10.60 -2.28 3.21
C THR A 91 -9.45 -3.20 2.84
N TYR A 92 -9.27 -3.38 1.56
CA TYR A 92 -8.16 -4.13 0.97
C TYR A 92 -7.42 -3.21 0.01
N ARG A 93 -6.11 -3.20 0.10
CA ARG A 93 -5.29 -2.55 -0.90
C ARG A 93 -5.44 -3.31 -2.22
N CYS A 94 -5.76 -2.60 -3.28
CA CYS A 94 -5.97 -3.14 -4.62
C CYS A 94 -4.95 -2.50 -5.56
N ASN A 95 -4.11 -3.30 -6.20
CA ASN A 95 -3.10 -2.81 -7.13
C ASN A 95 -3.39 -3.30 -8.55
N LEU A 96 -3.22 -2.41 -9.53
CA LEU A 96 -3.05 -2.83 -10.92
C LEU A 96 -1.61 -3.29 -11.12
N VAL A 97 -1.45 -4.46 -11.72
CA VAL A 97 -0.13 -5.11 -11.90
C VAL A 97 0.02 -5.67 -13.30
N THR A 98 1.23 -5.98 -13.70
CA THR A 98 1.49 -6.75 -14.92
C THR A 98 1.85 -8.20 -14.55
N LEU A 99 1.12 -9.14 -15.13
CA LEU A 99 1.39 -10.57 -15.03
C LEU A 99 1.93 -11.10 -16.35
N SER A 100 2.60 -12.24 -16.30
CA SER A 100 3.04 -13.01 -17.47
C SER A 100 1.84 -13.64 -18.23
N ASN A 101 2.12 -14.28 -19.37
CA ASN A 101 1.11 -14.67 -20.35
C ASN A 101 0.63 -16.13 -20.25
N GLU A 102 0.96 -16.87 -19.17
CA GLU A 102 0.48 -18.24 -18.99
C GLU A 102 -1.06 -18.29 -19.04
N SER A 103 -1.61 -19.37 -19.58
CA SER A 103 -3.06 -19.54 -19.71
C SER A 103 -3.76 -19.73 -18.38
N ASP A 104 -3.13 -20.48 -17.48
CA ASP A 104 -3.65 -20.67 -16.11
C ASP A 104 -3.26 -19.47 -15.25
N PHE A 105 -4.26 -18.89 -14.59
CA PHE A 105 -4.03 -17.72 -13.72
C PHE A 105 -3.06 -18.02 -12.59
N SER A 106 -3.12 -19.21 -11.98
CA SER A 106 -2.26 -19.61 -10.88
C SER A 106 -0.78 -19.78 -11.28
N GLU A 107 -0.52 -20.11 -12.55
CA GLU A 107 0.84 -20.29 -13.07
C GLU A 107 1.55 -18.99 -13.46
N LYS A 108 0.81 -17.87 -13.47
CA LYS A 108 1.35 -16.56 -13.85
C LYS A 108 2.43 -16.08 -12.88
N THR A 109 3.34 -15.31 -13.43
CA THR A 109 4.42 -14.64 -12.70
C THR A 109 4.11 -13.14 -12.55
N MET A 110 4.41 -12.56 -11.40
CA MET A 110 4.34 -11.12 -11.15
C MET A 110 5.50 -10.43 -11.85
N LEU A 111 5.27 -9.83 -13.01
CA LEU A 111 6.30 -9.14 -13.78
C LEU A 111 6.55 -7.70 -13.31
N ASP A 112 5.47 -6.98 -12.95
CA ASP A 112 5.58 -5.60 -12.51
C ASP A 112 4.41 -5.24 -11.60
N TYR A 113 4.73 -4.88 -10.36
CA TYR A 113 3.76 -4.49 -9.33
C TYR A 113 3.13 -3.11 -9.55
N SER A 114 3.66 -2.32 -10.48
CA SER A 114 3.22 -0.95 -10.79
C SER A 114 2.43 -0.85 -12.10
N ALA A 115 2.25 -1.96 -12.81
CA ALA A 115 1.66 -1.99 -14.16
C ALA A 115 2.37 -1.01 -15.13
N GLY A 116 3.71 -0.92 -15.09
CA GLY A 116 4.51 -0.01 -15.91
C GLY A 116 4.30 1.44 -15.54
N GLU A 117 4.19 1.73 -14.24
CA GLU A 117 3.90 3.05 -13.70
C GLU A 117 2.66 3.68 -14.36
N ILE A 118 1.56 2.90 -14.39
CA ILE A 118 0.31 3.32 -15.04
C ILE A 118 -0.12 4.72 -14.56
N SER A 119 -0.54 5.57 -15.49
CA SER A 119 -1.03 6.91 -15.15
C SER A 119 -2.30 6.85 -14.30
N THR A 120 -2.49 7.83 -13.42
CA THR A 120 -3.69 7.90 -12.56
C THR A 120 -4.97 7.93 -13.39
N ASN A 121 -4.98 8.60 -14.54
CA ASN A 121 -6.16 8.70 -15.40
C ASN A 121 -6.53 7.35 -16.03
N GLU A 122 -5.56 6.64 -16.62
CA GLU A 122 -5.78 5.31 -17.18
C GLU A 122 -6.23 4.32 -16.10
N ALA A 123 -5.59 4.38 -14.94
CA ALA A 123 -5.93 3.52 -13.81
C ALA A 123 -7.35 3.80 -13.27
N ALA A 124 -7.75 5.07 -13.17
CA ALA A 124 -9.10 5.45 -12.74
C ALA A 124 -10.17 4.92 -13.69
N GLU A 125 -9.93 4.93 -15.01
CA GLU A 125 -10.84 4.34 -16.00
C GLU A 125 -10.99 2.84 -15.80
N LEU A 126 -9.88 2.11 -15.61
CA LEU A 126 -9.87 0.66 -15.35
C LEU A 126 -10.59 0.32 -14.05
N ILE A 127 -10.36 1.07 -12.97
CA ILE A 127 -11.00 0.81 -11.67
C ILE A 127 -12.49 1.15 -11.70
N SER A 128 -12.89 2.20 -12.40
CA SER A 128 -14.32 2.52 -12.60
C SER A 128 -15.04 1.42 -13.38
N PHE A 129 -14.39 0.85 -14.38
CA PHE A 129 -14.90 -0.29 -15.13
C PHE A 129 -15.04 -1.54 -14.25
N LEU A 130 -14.03 -1.83 -13.41
CA LEU A 130 -14.12 -2.93 -12.46
C LEU A 130 -15.21 -2.70 -11.41
N ASP A 131 -15.40 -1.48 -10.94
CA ASP A 131 -16.48 -1.12 -10.01
C ASP A 131 -17.85 -1.41 -10.64
N GLU A 132 -18.05 -1.01 -11.90
CA GLU A 132 -19.31 -1.30 -12.63
C GLU A 132 -19.57 -2.82 -12.79
N LYS A 133 -18.53 -3.60 -13.11
CA LYS A 133 -18.66 -5.02 -13.45
C LYS A 133 -18.61 -5.99 -12.27
N LEU A 134 -17.94 -5.61 -11.20
CA LEU A 134 -17.59 -6.53 -10.12
C LEU A 134 -18.07 -6.06 -8.74
N SER A 135 -18.53 -4.83 -8.59
CA SER A 135 -19.13 -4.37 -7.32
C SER A 135 -20.48 -5.03 -7.07
N GLY A 136 -20.83 -5.13 -5.81
CA GLY A 136 -22.03 -5.81 -5.34
C GLY A 136 -21.73 -6.59 -4.06
N ASP A 137 -22.74 -7.14 -3.41
CA ASP A 137 -22.63 -7.89 -2.15
C ASP A 137 -21.81 -7.14 -1.07
N GLY A 138 -21.96 -5.81 -1.04
CA GLY A 138 -21.25 -4.94 -0.12
C GLY A 138 -19.78 -4.68 -0.48
N LEU A 139 -19.34 -5.03 -1.68
CA LEU A 139 -18.01 -4.72 -2.21
C LEU A 139 -18.07 -3.51 -3.14
N LYS A 140 -17.07 -2.63 -3.06
CA LYS A 140 -16.91 -1.49 -3.94
C LYS A 140 -15.45 -1.14 -4.17
N PHE A 141 -15.11 -0.82 -5.43
CA PHE A 141 -13.78 -0.34 -5.81
C PHE A 141 -13.69 1.17 -5.75
N TYR A 142 -12.54 1.67 -5.36
CA TYR A 142 -12.22 3.10 -5.32
C TYR A 142 -10.88 3.36 -5.99
N ALA A 143 -10.88 4.24 -6.96
CA ALA A 143 -9.66 4.65 -7.63
C ALA A 143 -8.78 5.49 -6.69
N GLY A 144 -7.50 5.20 -6.70
CA GLY A 144 -6.47 5.96 -5.99
C GLY A 144 -5.48 6.56 -6.98
N VAL A 145 -4.20 6.58 -6.61
CA VAL A 145 -3.13 7.19 -7.41
C VAL A 145 -2.29 6.13 -8.11
N SER A 146 -2.08 6.30 -9.44
CA SER A 146 -1.31 5.38 -10.26
C SER A 146 -1.84 3.95 -10.12
N TYR A 147 -1.02 2.99 -9.79
CA TYR A 147 -1.38 1.58 -9.64
C TYR A 147 -2.05 1.21 -8.29
N ARG A 148 -2.19 2.15 -7.36
CA ARG A 148 -2.68 1.91 -5.98
C ARG A 148 -4.12 2.34 -5.81
N HIS A 149 -4.98 1.41 -5.45
CA HIS A 149 -6.43 1.59 -5.31
C HIS A 149 -6.93 0.89 -4.05
N CYS A 150 -8.22 1.01 -3.77
CA CYS A 150 -8.87 0.40 -2.63
C CYS A 150 -10.09 -0.41 -3.06
N LEU A 151 -10.21 -1.62 -2.52
CA LEU A 151 -11.44 -2.39 -2.49
C LEU A 151 -12.01 -2.29 -1.07
N LYS A 152 -13.24 -1.81 -0.92
CA LYS A 152 -13.94 -1.74 0.35
C LYS A 152 -15.01 -2.83 0.43
N ARG A 153 -15.10 -3.46 1.58
CA ARG A 153 -16.27 -4.24 2.01
C ARG A 153 -17.04 -3.41 3.04
N GLU A 154 -18.34 -3.22 2.84
CA GLU A 154 -19.22 -2.40 3.68
C GLU A 154 -19.24 -2.89 5.14
N SER A 155 -19.31 -4.22 5.34
CA SER A 155 -19.26 -4.84 6.66
C SER A 155 -18.57 -6.19 6.57
N GLY A 156 -17.65 -6.46 7.48
CA GLY A 156 -16.91 -7.72 7.47
C GLY A 156 -16.00 -7.90 8.67
N ALA A 157 -15.43 -9.11 8.76
CA ALA A 157 -14.42 -9.45 9.74
C ALA A 157 -13.01 -9.26 9.19
N LEU A 158 -12.06 -8.97 10.06
CA LEU A 158 -10.64 -9.01 9.76
C LEU A 158 -10.16 -10.47 9.60
N GLY A 159 -8.97 -10.67 9.03
CA GLY A 159 -8.36 -12.00 8.93
C GLY A 159 -8.08 -12.46 7.49
N ALA A 160 -8.27 -11.59 6.49
CA ALA A 160 -7.69 -11.83 5.18
C ALA A 160 -6.16 -11.72 5.25
N ILE A 161 -5.47 -12.72 4.68
CA ILE A 161 -4.01 -12.74 4.57
C ILE A 161 -3.67 -12.46 3.10
N LEU A 162 -3.08 -11.31 2.86
CA LEU A 162 -2.75 -10.80 1.53
C LEU A 162 -1.26 -10.52 1.44
N THR A 163 -0.68 -10.79 0.27
CA THR A 163 0.73 -10.50 0.00
C THR A 163 0.84 -9.27 -0.89
N PRO A 164 1.63 -8.25 -0.50
CA PRO A 164 1.87 -7.08 -1.35
C PRO A 164 2.55 -7.48 -2.67
N PRO A 165 2.11 -6.99 -3.83
CA PRO A 165 2.69 -7.36 -5.13
C PRO A 165 4.19 -7.10 -5.25
N HIS A 166 4.72 -6.05 -4.62
CA HIS A 166 6.15 -5.71 -4.67
C HIS A 166 7.05 -6.69 -3.90
N ASP A 167 6.48 -7.50 -2.99
CA ASP A 167 7.23 -8.54 -2.25
C ASP A 167 7.43 -9.81 -3.09
N ILE A 168 6.74 -9.92 -4.23
CA ILE A 168 6.71 -11.13 -5.06
C ILE A 168 7.07 -10.88 -6.53
N SER A 169 7.80 -9.80 -6.82
CA SER A 169 8.34 -9.56 -8.16
C SER A 169 9.14 -10.78 -8.64
N ASP A 170 8.95 -11.15 -9.91
CA ASP A 170 9.56 -12.30 -10.58
C ASP A 170 9.22 -13.67 -9.97
N ARG A 171 8.15 -13.75 -9.15
CA ARG A 171 7.67 -15.00 -8.55
C ARG A 171 6.31 -15.41 -9.11
N LYS A 172 6.05 -16.73 -9.14
CA LYS A 172 4.72 -17.27 -9.43
C LYS A 172 3.72 -16.82 -8.36
N ILE A 173 2.53 -16.39 -8.79
CA ILE A 173 1.52 -15.85 -7.88
C ILE A 173 0.79 -16.92 -7.05
N ALA A 174 0.82 -18.20 -7.45
CA ALA A 174 0.08 -19.28 -6.82
C ALA A 174 0.19 -19.33 -5.29
N ASP A 175 1.43 -19.25 -4.78
CA ASP A 175 1.72 -19.36 -3.35
C ASP A 175 1.32 -18.11 -2.55
N TYR A 176 1.02 -17.01 -3.25
CA TYR A 176 0.75 -15.68 -2.68
C TYR A 176 -0.68 -15.20 -2.88
N LEU A 177 -1.54 -16.04 -3.45
CA LEU A 177 -2.97 -15.74 -3.59
C LEU A 177 -3.63 -15.55 -2.22
N PRO A 178 -4.72 -14.77 -2.13
CA PRO A 178 -5.41 -14.50 -0.88
C PRO A 178 -5.71 -15.76 -0.06
N ARG A 179 -5.45 -15.70 1.25
CA ARG A 179 -5.74 -16.76 2.23
C ARG A 179 -6.53 -16.19 3.40
N GLY A 180 -7.04 -17.07 4.27
CA GLY A 180 -7.82 -16.67 5.43
C GLY A 180 -9.23 -16.19 5.07
N MET A 181 -9.72 -15.21 5.80
CA MET A 181 -11.10 -14.70 5.67
C MET A 181 -11.36 -14.16 4.25
N TYR A 182 -12.49 -14.52 3.67
CA TYR A 182 -12.92 -14.13 2.31
C TYR A 182 -11.98 -14.56 1.16
N SER A 183 -11.05 -15.46 1.40
CA SER A 183 -10.03 -15.85 0.41
C SER A 183 -10.61 -16.33 -0.92
N ALA A 184 -11.64 -17.18 -0.90
CA ALA A 184 -12.29 -17.67 -2.11
C ALA A 184 -12.91 -16.53 -2.94
N GLN A 185 -13.60 -15.59 -2.27
CA GLN A 185 -14.21 -14.44 -2.94
C GLN A 185 -13.14 -13.51 -3.50
N LEU A 186 -12.08 -13.19 -2.74
CA LEU A 186 -11.00 -12.31 -3.17
C LEU A 186 -10.21 -12.92 -4.34
N ARG A 187 -9.96 -14.24 -4.34
CA ARG A 187 -9.35 -14.95 -5.48
C ARG A 187 -10.21 -14.85 -6.72
N SER A 188 -11.47 -15.25 -6.63
CA SER A 188 -12.41 -15.15 -7.75
C SER A 188 -12.52 -13.75 -8.31
N LEU A 189 -12.54 -12.73 -7.43
CA LEU A 189 -12.57 -11.32 -7.83
C LEU A 189 -11.32 -10.93 -8.61
N THR A 190 -10.14 -11.37 -8.16
CA THR A 190 -8.87 -11.08 -8.82
C THR A 190 -8.77 -11.75 -10.20
N GLU A 191 -9.19 -13.01 -10.31
CA GLU A 191 -9.23 -13.75 -11.58
C GLU A 191 -10.19 -13.08 -12.59
N ARG A 192 -11.40 -12.76 -12.15
CA ARG A 192 -12.40 -12.09 -12.98
C ARG A 192 -11.94 -10.69 -13.41
N ALA A 193 -11.31 -9.94 -12.52
CA ALA A 193 -10.73 -8.65 -12.86
C ALA A 193 -9.64 -8.79 -13.93
N HIS A 194 -8.76 -9.79 -13.81
CA HIS A 194 -7.74 -10.08 -14.80
C HIS A 194 -8.36 -10.35 -16.19
N GLU A 195 -9.37 -11.22 -16.29
CA GLU A 195 -10.03 -11.52 -17.55
C GLU A 195 -10.72 -10.28 -18.17
N LEU A 196 -11.44 -9.51 -17.37
CA LEU A 196 -12.11 -8.29 -17.84
C LEU A 196 -11.12 -7.23 -18.35
N LEU A 197 -10.00 -7.08 -17.67
CA LEU A 197 -9.02 -6.05 -18.00
C LEU A 197 -8.19 -6.38 -19.26
N LYS A 198 -8.07 -7.65 -19.67
CA LYS A 198 -7.34 -8.03 -20.88
C LYS A 198 -7.87 -7.32 -22.13
N GLU A 199 -9.18 -7.23 -22.25
CA GLU A 199 -9.85 -6.71 -23.44
C GLU A 199 -10.25 -5.22 -23.30
N HIS A 200 -9.92 -4.60 -22.17
CA HIS A 200 -10.27 -3.21 -21.96
C HIS A 200 -9.47 -2.28 -22.90
N PRO A 201 -10.11 -1.29 -23.56
CA PRO A 201 -9.46 -0.42 -24.55
C PRO A 201 -8.19 0.27 -24.05
N VAL A 202 -8.12 0.65 -22.78
CA VAL A 202 -6.91 1.22 -22.16
C VAL A 202 -5.75 0.22 -22.25
N ASN A 203 -5.97 -1.04 -21.88
CA ASN A 203 -4.91 -2.05 -21.90
C ASN A 203 -4.52 -2.47 -23.31
N LEU A 204 -5.46 -2.54 -24.25
CA LEU A 204 -5.15 -2.79 -25.66
C LEU A 204 -4.21 -1.71 -26.21
N LYS A 205 -4.53 -0.43 -26.00
CA LYS A 205 -3.65 0.68 -26.38
C LYS A 205 -2.28 0.66 -25.70
N ARG A 206 -2.23 0.22 -24.44
CA ARG A 206 -0.97 0.10 -23.69
C ARG A 206 -0.09 -1.04 -24.24
N THR A 207 -0.70 -2.14 -24.67
CA THR A 207 0.02 -3.25 -25.32
C THR A 207 0.61 -2.85 -26.67
N GLU A 208 -0.10 -2.02 -27.45
CA GLU A 208 0.40 -1.51 -28.72
C GLU A 208 1.60 -0.54 -28.60
N ARG A 209 1.76 0.09 -27.42
CA ARG A 209 2.86 1.03 -27.13
C ARG A 209 4.15 0.37 -26.63
N ARG A 210 4.11 -0.93 -26.35
CA ARG A 210 5.26 -1.72 -25.86
C ARG A 210 5.93 -2.46 -27.02
#